data_e769ec3227628ad73ff8b74eebd63bb8
#
_entry.id   e769ec3227628ad73ff8b74eebd63bb8
#
_cell.length_a   1.000
_cell.length_b   1.000
_cell.length_c   1.000
_cell.angle_alpha   90.00
_cell.angle_beta   90.00
_cell.angle_gamma   90.00
#
_symmetry.space_group_name_H-M   'P 1'
#
loop_
_entity.id
_entity.type
_entity.pdbx_description
1 polymer ?
#
loop_
_entity_poly.entity_id
_entity_poly.type
_entity_poly.pdbx_seq_one_letter_code
_entity_poly.pdbx_strand_id
1 'polypeptide(L)'
;MDVEFEFKEKNGGACVTKLLAPGAVCVVPESLGGLPVTELADKVFSGSTVEKVYLPRTLTRIGRYEFYGCEKLQEIHFYGALREVGGGVFTGCRNIRSLTVHMGVDEESALRDFVTEINERVTVHVFIQGGQNRMQDERDTDSARISLASSTFEEENGETETARVIFPEYYDEAVENTPARITVSNIHGAGQKYRYCFEGRKFRFDRYDKMFVYEKAEESVLMASKIAVTRLQYPKGLWESAKKEYEKFL
;
A
#
# COMPACT_ATOMS: atom_id res chain seq x y z
N MET A 1 17.43 2.45 -18.45
CA MET A 1 17.38 3.93 -18.45
C MET A 1 17.30 4.32 -16.99
N ASP A 2 18.27 5.10 -16.57
CA ASP A 2 18.28 5.56 -15.17
C ASP A 2 17.09 6.52 -14.99
N VAL A 3 16.38 6.33 -13.87
CA VAL A 3 15.27 7.21 -13.51
C VAL A 3 15.87 8.49 -12.94
N GLU A 4 15.53 9.62 -13.54
CA GLU A 4 16.04 10.90 -13.11
C GLU A 4 14.96 11.71 -12.38
N PHE A 5 15.40 12.40 -11.30
CA PHE A 5 14.53 13.22 -10.47
C PHE A 5 15.07 14.65 -10.34
N GLU A 6 14.18 15.63 -10.40
CA GLU A 6 14.46 16.95 -9.87
C GLU A 6 14.11 16.99 -8.39
N PHE A 7 14.92 17.63 -7.59
CA PHE A 7 14.68 17.79 -6.16
C PHE A 7 15.13 19.15 -5.66
N LYS A 8 14.67 19.50 -4.47
CA LYS A 8 15.14 20.66 -3.70
C LYS A 8 15.41 20.25 -2.27
N GLU A 9 16.37 20.91 -1.63
CA GLU A 9 16.58 20.77 -0.18
C GLU A 9 15.39 21.34 0.59
N LYS A 10 14.91 20.60 1.58
CA LYS A 10 13.85 21.02 2.49
C LYS A 10 14.01 20.30 3.83
N ASN A 11 14.08 21.08 4.92
CA ASN A 11 14.18 20.55 6.29
C ASN A 11 15.32 19.53 6.52
N GLY A 12 16.46 19.72 5.83
CA GLY A 12 17.61 18.82 5.92
C GLY A 12 17.50 17.53 5.13
N GLY A 13 16.49 17.41 4.28
CA GLY A 13 16.28 16.28 3.36
C GLY A 13 16.05 16.74 1.93
N ALA A 14 16.02 15.80 1.00
CA ALA A 14 15.64 16.03 -0.39
C ALA A 14 14.12 15.88 -0.55
N CYS A 15 13.48 16.92 -1.07
CA CYS A 15 12.11 16.89 -1.53
C CYS A 15 12.10 16.73 -3.06
N VAL A 16 11.69 15.58 -3.56
CA VAL A 16 11.55 15.34 -5.00
C VAL A 16 10.41 16.19 -5.54
N THR A 17 10.67 16.92 -6.61
CA THR A 17 9.70 17.85 -7.21
C THR A 17 9.19 17.41 -8.57
N LYS A 18 9.94 16.53 -9.26
CA LYS A 18 9.55 16.05 -10.59
C LYS A 18 10.25 14.74 -10.95
N LEU A 19 9.52 13.87 -11.62
CA LEU A 19 10.04 12.69 -12.30
C LEU A 19 10.35 13.05 -13.76
N LEU A 20 11.61 12.92 -14.20
CA LEU A 20 12.04 13.35 -15.53
C LEU A 20 11.92 12.24 -16.58
N ALA A 21 12.20 11.00 -16.20
CA ALA A 21 12.19 9.85 -17.11
C ALA A 21 11.47 8.65 -16.47
N PRO A 22 10.12 8.55 -16.62
CA PRO A 22 9.38 7.42 -16.07
C PRO A 22 9.66 6.14 -16.86
N GLY A 23 10.16 5.11 -16.17
CA GLY A 23 10.16 3.73 -16.67
C GLY A 23 8.92 2.98 -16.19
N ALA A 24 8.72 1.73 -16.65
CA ALA A 24 7.66 0.86 -16.11
C ALA A 24 7.90 0.56 -14.62
N VAL A 25 9.14 0.45 -14.21
CA VAL A 25 9.56 0.30 -12.81
C VAL A 25 10.33 1.55 -12.39
N CYS A 26 9.90 2.16 -11.31
CA CYS A 26 10.56 3.33 -10.75
C CYS A 26 11.00 3.06 -9.30
N VAL A 27 12.29 3.18 -9.06
CA VAL A 27 12.87 3.15 -7.72
C VAL A 27 13.24 4.57 -7.33
N VAL A 28 12.58 5.11 -6.31
CA VAL A 28 12.96 6.41 -5.75
C VAL A 28 14.18 6.17 -4.85
N PRO A 29 15.32 6.83 -5.09
CA PRO A 29 16.54 6.56 -4.35
C PRO A 29 16.43 6.98 -2.88
N GLU A 30 17.23 6.35 -2.01
CA GLU A 30 17.29 6.72 -0.58
C GLU A 30 17.87 8.13 -0.37
N SER A 31 18.72 8.59 -1.29
CA SER A 31 19.35 9.91 -1.22
C SER A 31 19.49 10.58 -2.59
N LEU A 32 19.43 11.88 -2.61
CA LEU A 32 19.68 12.75 -3.78
C LEU A 32 20.59 13.90 -3.36
N GLY A 33 21.68 14.10 -4.09
CA GLY A 33 22.65 15.16 -3.77
C GLY A 33 23.28 15.04 -2.38
N GLY A 34 23.38 13.80 -1.84
CA GLY A 34 23.88 13.54 -0.48
C GLY A 34 22.87 13.78 0.64
N LEU A 35 21.61 14.14 0.30
CA LEU A 35 20.53 14.34 1.27
C LEU A 35 19.56 13.16 1.23
N PRO A 36 19.06 12.65 2.38
CA PRO A 36 18.04 11.62 2.39
C PRO A 36 16.75 12.11 1.71
N VAL A 37 16.11 11.26 0.91
CA VAL A 37 14.82 11.59 0.28
C VAL A 37 13.72 11.42 1.32
N THR A 38 13.18 12.54 1.80
CA THR A 38 12.17 12.56 2.87
C THR A 38 10.78 12.95 2.40
N GLU A 39 10.67 13.63 1.28
CA GLU A 39 9.39 14.11 0.75
C GLU A 39 9.28 13.92 -0.76
N LEU A 40 8.06 13.60 -1.23
CA LEU A 40 7.63 13.84 -2.61
C LEU A 40 6.68 15.04 -2.61
N ALA A 41 6.88 15.97 -3.53
CA ALA A 41 6.00 17.13 -3.71
C ALA A 41 4.64 16.70 -4.28
N ASP A 42 3.71 17.64 -4.46
CA ASP A 42 2.44 17.35 -5.12
C ASP A 42 2.66 16.92 -6.58
N LYS A 43 2.02 15.85 -7.04
CA LYS A 43 1.93 15.42 -8.45
C LYS A 43 3.24 14.97 -9.12
N VAL A 44 4.24 14.49 -8.38
CA VAL A 44 5.53 14.08 -8.97
C VAL A 44 5.37 12.97 -10.01
N PHE A 45 4.51 11.99 -9.76
CA PHE A 45 4.22 10.87 -10.67
C PHE A 45 2.97 11.08 -11.54
N SER A 46 2.26 12.19 -11.38
CA SER A 46 0.97 12.42 -12.06
C SER A 46 1.05 12.19 -13.58
N GLY A 47 0.14 11.34 -14.10
CA GLY A 47 0.05 11.01 -15.53
C GLY A 47 1.20 10.14 -16.06
N SER A 48 2.05 9.60 -15.18
CA SER A 48 3.15 8.73 -15.60
C SER A 48 2.64 7.35 -16.04
N THR A 49 3.47 6.65 -16.82
CA THR A 49 3.19 5.27 -17.28
C THR A 49 3.82 4.22 -16.40
N VAL A 50 4.20 4.58 -15.18
CA VAL A 50 4.80 3.68 -14.22
C VAL A 50 3.83 2.55 -13.85
N GLU A 51 4.38 1.33 -13.73
CA GLU A 51 3.64 0.12 -13.32
C GLU A 51 3.96 -0.28 -11.89
N LYS A 52 5.23 -0.08 -11.46
CA LYS A 52 5.70 -0.41 -10.12
C LYS A 52 6.53 0.73 -9.55
N VAL A 53 6.28 1.06 -8.28
CA VAL A 53 7.00 2.12 -7.56
C VAL A 53 7.57 1.58 -6.26
N TYR A 54 8.85 1.80 -6.06
CA TYR A 54 9.56 1.52 -4.81
C TYR A 54 9.92 2.84 -4.15
N LEU A 55 9.33 3.10 -2.98
CA LEU A 55 9.58 4.30 -2.20
C LEU A 55 10.70 4.04 -1.18
N PRO A 56 11.57 5.03 -0.88
CA PRO A 56 12.70 4.84 0.01
C PRO A 56 12.27 4.72 1.49
N ARG A 57 13.12 4.10 2.31
CA ARG A 57 12.90 3.96 3.76
C ARG A 57 12.85 5.29 4.50
N THR A 58 13.55 6.28 3.97
CA THR A 58 13.64 7.63 4.53
C THR A 58 12.43 8.50 4.26
N LEU A 59 11.52 8.07 3.37
CA LEU A 59 10.37 8.85 2.97
C LEU A 59 9.34 8.95 4.11
N THR A 60 9.00 10.17 4.49
CA THR A 60 8.03 10.44 5.56
C THR A 60 6.73 11.05 5.04
N ARG A 61 6.79 11.66 3.86
CA ARG A 61 5.65 12.41 3.29
C ARG A 61 5.54 12.26 1.78
N ILE A 62 4.30 12.11 1.30
CA ILE A 62 3.91 12.27 -0.12
C ILE A 62 2.90 13.40 -0.27
N GLY A 63 3.02 14.17 -1.35
CA GLY A 63 2.13 15.27 -1.68
C GLY A 63 0.75 14.83 -2.15
N ARG A 64 -0.08 15.81 -2.49
CA ARG A 64 -1.43 15.58 -3.02
C ARG A 64 -1.38 15.15 -4.47
N TYR A 65 -2.33 14.28 -4.87
CA TYR A 65 -2.48 13.82 -6.25
C TYR A 65 -1.20 13.20 -6.82
N GLU A 66 -0.42 12.54 -5.97
CA GLU A 66 0.92 12.06 -6.30
C GLU A 66 0.92 11.15 -7.53
N PHE A 67 0.02 10.18 -7.55
CA PHE A 67 -0.13 9.24 -8.67
C PHE A 67 -1.38 9.52 -9.51
N TYR A 68 -1.86 10.77 -9.55
CA TYR A 68 -3.06 11.15 -10.31
C TYR A 68 -2.96 10.68 -11.77
N GLY A 69 -3.95 9.89 -12.21
CA GLY A 69 -4.00 9.41 -13.60
C GLY A 69 -2.90 8.43 -14.00
N CYS A 70 -2.22 7.79 -13.05
CA CYS A 70 -1.28 6.71 -13.33
C CYS A 70 -2.05 5.41 -13.65
N GLU A 71 -2.62 5.34 -14.86
CA GLU A 71 -3.52 4.25 -15.26
C GLU A 71 -2.85 2.87 -15.29
N LYS A 72 -1.52 2.81 -15.42
CA LYS A 72 -0.77 1.55 -15.47
C LYS A 72 -0.23 1.10 -14.11
N LEU A 73 -0.34 1.92 -13.06
CA LEU A 73 0.20 1.63 -11.75
C LEU A 73 -0.47 0.40 -11.14
N GLN A 74 0.31 -0.61 -10.79
CA GLN A 74 -0.13 -1.89 -10.25
C GLN A 74 0.41 -2.19 -8.87
N GLU A 75 1.65 -1.80 -8.59
CA GLU A 75 2.35 -2.18 -7.35
C GLU A 75 3.06 -0.97 -6.73
N ILE A 76 2.96 -0.87 -5.41
CA ILE A 76 3.66 0.15 -4.63
C ILE A 76 4.30 -0.51 -3.42
N HIS A 77 5.61 -0.26 -3.25
CA HIS A 77 6.38 -0.69 -2.09
C HIS A 77 6.73 0.53 -1.24
N PHE A 78 6.49 0.46 0.07
CA PHE A 78 6.75 1.57 1.00
C PHE A 78 7.08 1.06 2.41
N TYR A 79 7.50 1.98 3.26
CA TYR A 79 7.95 1.69 4.61
C TYR A 79 7.11 2.41 5.67
N GLY A 80 7.13 1.92 6.90
CA GLY A 80 6.39 2.48 8.04
C GLY A 80 6.78 3.92 8.40
N ALA A 81 7.94 4.38 7.95
CA ALA A 81 8.33 5.79 8.09
C ALA A 81 7.38 6.75 7.37
N LEU A 82 6.74 6.31 6.28
CA LEU A 82 5.76 7.10 5.53
C LEU A 82 4.48 7.26 6.35
N ARG A 83 4.21 8.48 6.80
CA ARG A 83 3.08 8.79 7.69
C ARG A 83 2.18 9.91 7.20
N GLU A 84 2.66 10.75 6.30
CA GLU A 84 1.88 11.85 5.75
C GLU A 84 1.57 11.60 4.28
N VAL A 85 0.29 11.49 3.96
CA VAL A 85 -0.19 11.27 2.60
C VAL A 85 -1.17 12.37 2.24
N GLY A 86 -0.88 13.07 1.15
CA GLY A 86 -1.80 14.07 0.60
C GLY A 86 -3.05 13.43 0.03
N GLY A 87 -4.16 14.17 0.02
CA GLY A 87 -5.43 13.66 -0.51
C GLY A 87 -5.41 13.44 -2.02
N GLY A 88 -6.23 12.48 -2.49
CA GLY A 88 -6.40 12.17 -3.91
C GLY A 88 -5.18 11.47 -4.53
N VAL A 89 -4.37 10.80 -3.70
CA VAL A 89 -3.09 10.23 -4.11
C VAL A 89 -3.24 9.26 -5.27
N PHE A 90 -4.35 8.50 -5.33
CA PHE A 90 -4.62 7.51 -6.38
C PHE A 90 -5.79 7.88 -7.30
N THR A 91 -6.20 9.13 -7.32
CA THR A 91 -7.29 9.55 -8.20
C THR A 91 -6.98 9.21 -9.66
N GLY A 92 -7.84 8.40 -10.29
CA GLY A 92 -7.67 7.93 -11.69
C GLY A 92 -6.77 6.70 -11.84
N CYS A 93 -6.25 6.11 -10.75
CA CYS A 93 -5.54 4.83 -10.77
C CYS A 93 -6.57 3.70 -10.58
N ARG A 94 -6.72 2.84 -11.61
CA ARG A 94 -7.71 1.73 -11.57
C ARG A 94 -7.08 0.34 -11.64
N ASN A 95 -5.77 0.26 -11.65
CA ASN A 95 -5.05 -0.99 -11.84
C ASN A 95 -4.18 -1.40 -10.67
N ILE A 96 -4.26 -0.70 -9.53
CA ILE A 96 -3.52 -1.05 -8.33
C ILE A 96 -4.02 -2.41 -7.83
N ARG A 97 -3.09 -3.38 -7.70
CA ARG A 97 -3.37 -4.76 -7.30
C ARG A 97 -2.63 -5.16 -6.04
N SER A 98 -1.50 -4.52 -5.77
CA SER A 98 -0.59 -4.91 -4.71
C SER A 98 0.01 -3.70 -4.00
N LEU A 99 0.01 -3.77 -2.68
CA LEU A 99 0.75 -2.88 -1.80
C LEU A 99 1.70 -3.72 -0.96
N THR A 100 2.96 -3.36 -0.91
CA THR A 100 3.95 -3.99 -0.03
C THR A 100 4.38 -2.99 1.03
N VAL A 101 4.22 -3.34 2.30
CA VAL A 101 4.60 -2.48 3.42
C VAL A 101 5.61 -3.18 4.33
N HIS A 102 6.73 -2.50 4.59
CA HIS A 102 7.73 -2.88 5.59
C HIS A 102 7.56 -1.98 6.81
N MET A 103 7.22 -2.57 7.95
CA MET A 103 6.87 -1.81 9.16
C MET A 103 7.28 -2.53 10.45
N GLY A 104 7.40 -1.80 11.54
CA GLY A 104 7.56 -2.39 12.86
C GLY A 104 6.29 -3.05 13.39
N VAL A 105 6.44 -3.80 14.48
CA VAL A 105 5.28 -4.36 15.20
C VAL A 105 4.45 -3.21 15.78
N ASP A 106 3.14 -3.22 15.55
CA ASP A 106 2.20 -2.19 16.00
C ASP A 106 2.54 -0.75 15.56
N GLU A 107 3.29 -0.61 14.47
CA GLU A 107 3.67 0.68 13.92
C GLU A 107 2.51 1.29 13.13
N GLU A 108 2.40 2.63 13.21
CA GLU A 108 1.56 3.40 12.31
C GLU A 108 2.23 3.54 10.94
N SER A 109 1.45 3.52 9.87
CA SER A 109 1.96 3.68 8.51
C SER A 109 0.92 4.37 7.60
N ALA A 110 1.32 4.68 6.38
CA ALA A 110 0.43 5.19 5.34
C ALA A 110 -0.56 4.13 4.80
N LEU A 111 -0.51 2.88 5.28
CA LEU A 111 -1.35 1.79 4.76
C LEU A 111 -2.84 2.15 4.78
N ARG A 112 -3.32 2.76 5.87
CA ARG A 112 -4.71 3.20 5.96
C ARG A 112 -5.06 4.17 4.85
N ASP A 113 -4.23 5.20 4.66
CA ASP A 113 -4.49 6.25 3.68
C ASP A 113 -4.54 5.65 2.28
N PHE A 114 -3.65 4.72 1.97
CA PHE A 114 -3.59 4.05 0.68
C PHE A 114 -4.82 3.18 0.43
N VAL A 115 -5.16 2.25 1.35
CA VAL A 115 -6.28 1.34 1.12
C VAL A 115 -7.63 2.05 1.11
N THR A 116 -7.77 3.19 1.81
CA THR A 116 -9.03 3.96 1.80
C THR A 116 -9.27 4.72 0.51
N GLU A 117 -8.24 5.01 -0.28
CA GLU A 117 -8.38 5.63 -1.60
C GLU A 117 -8.50 4.63 -2.76
N ILE A 118 -8.28 3.33 -2.50
CA ILE A 118 -8.39 2.26 -3.51
C ILE A 118 -9.71 1.53 -3.31
N ASN A 119 -10.63 1.63 -4.28
CA ASN A 119 -11.92 0.94 -4.21
C ASN A 119 -11.86 -0.47 -4.79
N GLU A 120 -10.92 -0.71 -5.69
CA GLU A 120 -10.66 -2.01 -6.30
C GLU A 120 -10.10 -2.99 -5.28
N ARG A 121 -10.12 -4.28 -5.64
CA ARG A 121 -9.47 -5.31 -4.84
C ARG A 121 -7.96 -5.08 -4.81
N VAL A 122 -7.39 -5.02 -3.61
CA VAL A 122 -5.95 -4.90 -3.42
C VAL A 122 -5.44 -5.93 -2.41
N THR A 123 -4.30 -6.55 -2.73
CA THR A 123 -3.57 -7.43 -1.83
C THR A 123 -2.49 -6.63 -1.12
N VAL A 124 -2.41 -6.77 0.19
CA VAL A 124 -1.37 -6.12 1.01
C VAL A 124 -0.44 -7.17 1.55
N HIS A 125 0.83 -7.05 1.20
CA HIS A 125 1.95 -7.85 1.70
C HIS A 125 2.60 -7.09 2.86
N VAL A 126 2.66 -7.72 4.03
CA VAL A 126 3.19 -7.09 5.25
C VAL A 126 4.47 -7.77 5.68
N PHE A 127 5.55 -7.03 5.71
CA PHE A 127 6.86 -7.44 6.21
C PHE A 127 7.09 -6.74 7.55
N ILE A 128 7.14 -7.55 8.63
CA ILE A 128 7.37 -7.01 9.96
C ILE A 128 8.84 -7.14 10.29
N GLN A 129 9.50 -6.01 10.44
CA GLN A 129 10.90 -5.95 10.85
C GLN A 129 11.01 -6.35 12.32
N GLY A 130 11.79 -7.41 12.58
CA GLY A 130 12.16 -7.78 13.94
C GLY A 130 13.03 -6.69 14.57
N GLY A 131 12.77 -6.32 15.81
CA GLY A 131 13.42 -5.22 16.50
C GLY A 131 14.89 -5.47 16.88
N GLN A 132 15.76 -5.82 15.90
CA GLN A 132 17.21 -5.79 16.07
C GLN A 132 17.88 -5.47 14.75
N ASN A 133 18.60 -4.38 14.78
CA ASN A 133 19.59 -3.78 13.89
C ASN A 133 19.17 -2.49 13.23
N ARG A 134 19.14 -1.44 14.04
CA ARG A 134 19.59 -0.12 13.59
C ARG A 134 21.12 -0.16 13.58
N MET A 135 21.71 0.23 12.48
CA MET A 135 23.14 0.43 12.20
C MET A 135 23.88 -0.82 11.73
N GLN A 136 23.96 -0.98 10.43
CA GLN A 136 25.17 -1.22 9.61
C GLN A 136 24.71 -1.68 8.21
N ASP A 137 24.67 -0.76 7.26
CA ASP A 137 25.41 -0.87 6.00
C ASP A 137 25.16 0.38 5.14
N GLU A 138 26.01 1.36 5.36
CA GLU A 138 26.25 2.41 4.38
C GLU A 138 27.26 1.87 3.37
N ARG A 139 26.83 1.04 2.42
CA ARG A 139 27.57 0.79 1.17
C ARG A 139 26.80 -0.20 0.31
N ASP A 140 25.79 0.27 -0.40
CA ASP A 140 25.41 -0.40 -1.64
C ASP A 140 24.92 0.60 -2.66
N THR A 141 25.57 0.59 -3.80
CA THR A 141 25.38 1.53 -4.89
C THR A 141 24.05 1.31 -5.59
N ASP A 142 23.34 2.40 -5.87
CA ASP A 142 22.01 2.46 -6.54
C ASP A 142 21.91 1.60 -7.83
N SER A 143 23.04 1.33 -8.49
CA SER A 143 23.08 0.56 -9.74
C SER A 143 22.78 -0.94 -9.56
N ALA A 144 23.07 -1.53 -8.39
CA ALA A 144 22.79 -2.94 -8.12
C ALA A 144 21.28 -3.20 -7.89
N ARG A 145 20.58 -2.22 -7.36
CA ARG A 145 19.14 -2.33 -7.07
C ARG A 145 18.25 -2.37 -8.32
N ILE A 146 18.66 -1.70 -9.40
CA ILE A 146 17.89 -1.66 -10.66
C ILE A 146 17.89 -3.01 -11.37
N SER A 147 18.99 -3.77 -11.29
CA SER A 147 19.06 -5.09 -11.92
C SER A 147 18.34 -6.19 -11.12
N LEU A 148 18.11 -5.98 -9.82
CA LEU A 148 17.42 -6.92 -8.94
C LEU A 148 15.90 -6.68 -8.83
N ALA A 149 15.41 -5.51 -9.20
CA ALA A 149 13.98 -5.16 -9.11
C ALA A 149 13.05 -6.08 -9.91
N SER A 150 13.58 -7.00 -10.71
CA SER A 150 12.79 -7.94 -11.49
C SER A 150 12.60 -9.32 -10.85
N SER A 151 13.34 -9.71 -9.80
CA SER A 151 13.21 -11.05 -9.24
C SER A 151 13.47 -11.27 -7.74
N THR A 152 14.07 -10.33 -6.99
CA THR A 152 14.61 -10.65 -5.66
C THR A 152 14.56 -9.55 -4.61
N PHE A 153 13.73 -8.52 -4.75
CA PHE A 153 13.62 -7.46 -3.73
C PHE A 153 13.18 -8.01 -2.35
N GLU A 154 12.54 -9.18 -2.34
CA GLU A 154 12.05 -9.86 -1.14
C GLU A 154 13.13 -10.68 -0.41
N GLU A 155 14.21 -11.10 -1.09
CA GLU A 155 15.23 -12.01 -0.52
C GLU A 155 16.49 -11.32 0.03
N GLU A 156 16.80 -10.10 -0.41
CA GLU A 156 18.10 -9.47 -0.06
C GLU A 156 18.20 -8.95 1.38
N ASN A 157 17.08 -8.71 2.06
CA ASN A 157 17.11 -8.19 3.44
C ASN A 157 16.88 -9.25 4.52
N GLY A 158 16.74 -10.54 4.18
CA GLY A 158 16.40 -11.57 5.15
C GLY A 158 15.03 -11.37 5.82
N GLU A 159 14.19 -10.50 5.27
CA GLU A 159 12.85 -10.24 5.75
C GLU A 159 11.89 -11.25 5.12
N THR A 160 11.10 -11.91 5.95
CA THR A 160 10.06 -12.85 5.50
C THR A 160 8.71 -12.15 5.53
N GLU A 161 7.91 -12.31 4.50
CA GLU A 161 6.52 -11.88 4.52
C GLU A 161 5.79 -12.53 5.70
N THR A 162 5.33 -11.71 6.63
CA THR A 162 4.75 -12.18 7.89
C THR A 162 3.23 -12.24 7.87
N ALA A 163 2.62 -11.38 7.08
CA ALA A 163 1.18 -11.38 6.88
C ALA A 163 0.82 -10.96 5.46
N ARG A 164 -0.30 -11.50 4.99
CA ARG A 164 -0.94 -11.09 3.74
C ARG A 164 -2.42 -10.94 3.98
N VAL A 165 -2.99 -9.83 3.52
CA VAL A 165 -4.41 -9.56 3.62
C VAL A 165 -4.96 -9.07 2.28
N ILE A 166 -6.22 -9.36 2.01
CA ILE A 166 -6.91 -8.93 0.79
C ILE A 166 -8.02 -7.97 1.21
N PHE A 167 -7.97 -6.75 0.71
CA PHE A 167 -9.09 -5.82 0.79
C PHE A 167 -9.97 -6.06 -0.44
N PRO A 168 -11.21 -6.57 -0.28
CA PRO A 168 -12.12 -6.76 -1.39
C PRO A 168 -12.48 -5.44 -2.07
N GLU A 169 -12.97 -5.53 -3.29
CA GLU A 169 -13.52 -4.39 -4.00
C GLU A 169 -14.87 -3.97 -3.39
N TYR A 170 -15.21 -2.72 -3.57
CA TYR A 170 -16.53 -2.18 -3.33
C TYR A 170 -16.82 -1.06 -4.32
N TYR A 171 -18.07 -0.82 -4.59
CA TYR A 171 -18.49 0.33 -5.37
C TYR A 171 -19.70 1.01 -4.75
N ASP A 172 -19.81 2.29 -5.02
CA ASP A 172 -20.90 3.13 -4.59
C ASP A 172 -21.83 3.41 -5.77
N GLU A 173 -23.09 3.03 -5.63
CA GLU A 173 -24.13 3.28 -6.60
C GLU A 173 -25.01 4.43 -6.10
N ALA A 174 -24.96 5.54 -6.82
CA ALA A 174 -25.84 6.67 -6.54
C ALA A 174 -27.22 6.40 -7.15
N VAL A 175 -28.22 6.18 -6.32
CA VAL A 175 -29.62 5.98 -6.74
C VAL A 175 -30.42 7.23 -6.43
N GLU A 176 -31.04 7.83 -7.45
CA GLU A 176 -31.96 8.92 -7.24
C GLU A 176 -33.29 8.39 -6.73
N ASN A 177 -33.66 8.76 -5.51
CA ASN A 177 -34.94 8.43 -4.92
C ASN A 177 -35.98 9.49 -5.30
N THR A 178 -36.83 9.16 -6.28
CA THR A 178 -38.02 9.93 -6.61
C THR A 178 -39.21 9.46 -5.75
N PRO A 179 -39.99 10.35 -5.08
CA PRO A 179 -40.27 11.75 -5.43
C PRO A 179 -39.44 12.80 -4.71
N ALA A 180 -38.61 12.42 -3.73
CA ALA A 180 -37.91 13.39 -2.89
C ALA A 180 -36.68 14.04 -3.54
N ARG A 181 -36.22 13.57 -4.70
CA ARG A 181 -34.97 13.99 -5.39
C ARG A 181 -33.75 13.92 -4.46
N ILE A 182 -33.71 12.92 -3.60
CA ILE A 182 -32.58 12.66 -2.71
C ILE A 182 -31.74 11.59 -3.40
N THR A 183 -30.46 11.85 -3.57
CA THR A 183 -29.50 10.83 -4.00
C THR A 183 -29.14 9.99 -2.78
N VAL A 184 -29.41 8.69 -2.85
CA VAL A 184 -29.01 7.73 -1.83
C VAL A 184 -27.83 6.94 -2.39
N SER A 185 -26.78 6.83 -1.59
CA SER A 185 -25.60 6.05 -1.91
C SER A 185 -25.78 4.63 -1.40
N ASN A 186 -25.78 3.67 -2.33
CA ASN A 186 -25.82 2.25 -2.00
C ASN A 186 -24.43 1.66 -2.20
N ILE A 187 -23.83 1.17 -1.13
CA ILE A 187 -22.52 0.55 -1.17
C ILE A 187 -22.70 -0.95 -1.37
N HIS A 188 -22.02 -1.47 -2.39
CA HIS A 188 -22.04 -2.88 -2.76
C HIS A 188 -20.67 -3.51 -2.47
N GLY A 189 -20.68 -4.74 -1.90
CA GLY A 189 -19.51 -5.47 -1.47
C GLY A 189 -19.04 -5.09 -0.07
N ALA A 190 -18.32 -6.00 0.58
CA ALA A 190 -17.82 -5.81 1.93
C ALA A 190 -16.55 -4.96 2.00
N GLY A 191 -15.94 -4.64 0.87
CA GLY A 191 -14.61 -4.02 0.79
C GLY A 191 -14.48 -2.73 1.58
N GLN A 192 -15.53 -1.89 1.60
CA GLN A 192 -15.51 -0.67 2.40
C GLN A 192 -15.34 -0.98 3.90
N LYS A 193 -16.06 -1.98 4.42
CA LYS A 193 -16.02 -2.36 5.84
C LYS A 193 -14.63 -2.87 6.24
N TYR A 194 -13.96 -3.65 5.38
CA TYR A 194 -12.58 -4.08 5.61
C TYR A 194 -11.60 -2.92 5.75
N ARG A 195 -11.85 -1.77 5.10
CA ARG A 195 -10.99 -0.58 5.18
C ARG A 195 -11.09 0.16 6.51
N TYR A 196 -12.01 -0.25 7.40
CA TYR A 196 -12.11 0.26 8.78
C TYR A 196 -11.38 -0.61 9.81
N CYS A 197 -10.57 -1.59 9.38
CA CYS A 197 -9.79 -2.46 10.27
C CYS A 197 -8.55 -1.77 10.86
N PHE A 198 -8.64 -0.48 11.13
CA PHE A 198 -7.55 0.32 11.71
C PHE A 198 -7.95 0.91 13.07
N GLU A 199 -6.96 1.16 13.90
CA GLU A 199 -7.04 1.98 15.10
C GLU A 199 -6.09 3.15 14.93
N GLY A 200 -6.64 4.35 14.70
CA GLY A 200 -5.82 5.42 14.16
C GLY A 200 -5.25 5.02 12.79
N ARG A 201 -3.93 4.92 12.69
CA ARG A 201 -3.20 4.45 11.49
C ARG A 201 -2.59 3.05 11.64
N LYS A 202 -2.78 2.40 12.78
CA LYS A 202 -2.33 1.03 13.04
C LYS A 202 -3.30 0.05 12.41
N PHE A 203 -2.79 -0.88 11.60
CA PHE A 203 -3.58 -1.98 11.09
C PHE A 203 -3.87 -2.99 12.21
N ARG A 204 -5.12 -3.40 12.33
CA ARG A 204 -5.61 -4.31 13.37
C ARG A 204 -6.06 -5.63 12.75
N PHE A 205 -5.18 -6.64 12.81
CA PHE A 205 -5.48 -8.00 12.32
C PHE A 205 -6.73 -8.58 12.96
N ASP A 206 -6.93 -8.37 14.27
CA ASP A 206 -8.10 -8.86 14.99
C ASP A 206 -9.42 -8.25 14.46
N ARG A 207 -9.41 -6.99 14.06
CA ARG A 207 -10.57 -6.34 13.43
C ARG A 207 -10.79 -6.86 12.01
N TYR A 208 -9.71 -7.04 11.25
CA TYR A 208 -9.77 -7.58 9.90
C TYR A 208 -10.37 -9.00 9.90
N ASP A 209 -9.87 -9.88 10.75
CA ASP A 209 -10.34 -11.27 10.83
C ASP A 209 -11.80 -11.35 11.33
N LYS A 210 -12.24 -10.45 12.19
CA LYS A 210 -13.65 -10.32 12.57
C LYS A 210 -14.54 -9.94 11.39
N MET A 211 -14.08 -9.05 10.49
CA MET A 211 -14.87 -8.70 9.30
C MET A 211 -15.21 -9.91 8.46
N PHE A 212 -14.30 -10.87 8.30
CA PHE A 212 -14.59 -12.10 7.58
C PHE A 212 -15.82 -12.83 8.12
N VAL A 213 -15.95 -12.95 9.44
CA VAL A 213 -17.09 -13.65 10.07
C VAL A 213 -18.42 -12.97 9.73
N TYR A 214 -18.46 -11.65 9.76
CA TYR A 214 -19.68 -10.90 9.53
C TYR A 214 -20.00 -10.68 8.05
N GLU A 215 -18.99 -10.49 7.23
CA GLU A 215 -19.14 -9.98 5.87
C GLU A 215 -18.92 -11.02 4.78
N LYS A 216 -18.53 -12.25 5.13
CA LYS A 216 -18.29 -13.31 4.13
C LYS A 216 -19.51 -13.61 3.24
N ALA A 217 -20.72 -13.32 3.73
CA ALA A 217 -21.96 -13.48 2.96
C ALA A 217 -22.18 -12.38 1.91
N GLU A 218 -21.55 -11.22 2.09
CA GLU A 218 -21.59 -10.10 1.15
C GLU A 218 -20.58 -10.26 -0.01
N GLU A 219 -19.68 -11.23 0.12
CA GLU A 219 -18.65 -11.52 -0.86
C GLU A 219 -19.00 -12.74 -1.71
N SER A 220 -18.43 -12.78 -2.92
CA SER A 220 -18.47 -14.01 -3.71
C SER A 220 -17.73 -15.15 -2.97
N VAL A 221 -18.19 -16.39 -3.14
CA VAL A 221 -17.52 -17.56 -2.55
C VAL A 221 -16.04 -17.61 -2.91
N LEU A 222 -15.70 -17.26 -4.15
CA LEU A 222 -14.30 -17.20 -4.61
C LEU A 222 -13.48 -16.16 -3.85
N MET A 223 -14.05 -14.97 -3.58
CA MET A 223 -13.34 -13.93 -2.84
C MET A 223 -13.17 -14.32 -1.37
N ALA A 224 -14.23 -14.79 -0.74
CA ALA A 224 -14.18 -15.26 0.64
C ALA A 224 -13.16 -16.40 0.81
N SER A 225 -13.12 -17.38 -0.13
CA SER A 225 -12.09 -18.42 -0.13
C SER A 225 -10.68 -17.88 -0.27
N LYS A 226 -10.45 -16.89 -1.14
CA LYS A 226 -9.13 -16.26 -1.29
C LYS A 226 -8.69 -15.58 0.01
N ILE A 227 -9.59 -14.86 0.68
CA ILE A 227 -9.31 -14.24 1.98
C ILE A 227 -8.92 -15.31 2.99
N ALA A 228 -9.72 -16.38 3.12
CA ALA A 228 -9.49 -17.46 4.08
C ALA A 228 -8.15 -18.15 3.84
N VAL A 229 -7.88 -18.61 2.62
CA VAL A 229 -6.61 -19.26 2.24
C VAL A 229 -5.43 -18.32 2.54
N THR A 230 -5.52 -17.07 2.12
CA THR A 230 -4.43 -16.09 2.32
C THR A 230 -4.12 -15.90 3.80
N ARG A 231 -5.14 -15.75 4.65
CA ARG A 231 -4.94 -15.56 6.09
C ARG A 231 -4.39 -16.82 6.78
N LEU A 232 -4.75 -18.00 6.34
CA LEU A 232 -4.22 -19.26 6.87
C LEU A 232 -2.76 -19.49 6.46
N GLN A 233 -2.37 -19.07 5.25
CA GLN A 233 -0.99 -19.15 4.76
C GLN A 233 -0.05 -18.12 5.43
N TYR A 234 -0.57 -16.95 5.77
CA TYR A 234 0.17 -15.85 6.37
C TYR A 234 -0.47 -15.39 7.69
N PRO A 235 -0.29 -16.21 8.77
CA PRO A 235 -1.14 -16.15 9.95
C PRO A 235 -0.73 -15.10 11.00
N LYS A 236 0.12 -14.13 10.68
CA LYS A 236 0.53 -13.11 11.66
C LYS A 236 -0.70 -12.45 12.29
N GLY A 237 -0.71 -12.43 13.62
CA GLY A 237 -1.83 -11.88 14.39
C GLY A 237 -3.14 -12.66 14.29
N LEU A 238 -3.14 -13.84 13.66
CA LEU A 238 -4.31 -14.71 13.56
C LEU A 238 -4.52 -15.47 14.87
N TRP A 239 -5.67 -15.30 15.46
CA TRP A 239 -6.05 -15.98 16.70
C TRP A 239 -6.88 -17.24 16.42
N GLU A 240 -6.90 -18.17 17.35
CA GLU A 240 -7.46 -19.50 17.17
C GLU A 240 -8.95 -19.53 16.76
N SER A 241 -9.76 -18.58 17.28
CA SER A 241 -11.19 -18.53 16.90
C SER A 241 -11.38 -18.09 15.46
N ALA A 242 -10.60 -17.11 14.97
CA ALA A 242 -10.66 -16.67 13.58
C ALA A 242 -10.12 -17.77 12.63
N LYS A 243 -9.05 -18.45 13.03
CA LYS A 243 -8.51 -19.59 12.28
C LYS A 243 -9.55 -20.66 12.05
N LYS A 244 -10.28 -21.06 13.10
CA LYS A 244 -11.38 -22.02 13.00
C LYS A 244 -12.50 -21.57 12.05
N GLU A 245 -12.83 -20.29 12.02
CA GLU A 245 -13.84 -19.76 11.09
C GLU A 245 -13.36 -19.82 9.64
N TYR A 246 -12.08 -19.53 9.38
CA TYR A 246 -11.49 -19.68 8.06
C TYR A 246 -11.45 -21.16 7.61
N GLU A 247 -10.98 -22.06 8.48
CA GLU A 247 -10.94 -23.51 8.20
C GLU A 247 -12.33 -24.11 7.96
N LYS A 248 -13.33 -23.67 8.72
CA LYS A 248 -14.72 -24.13 8.55
C LYS A 248 -15.35 -23.64 7.25
N PHE A 249 -14.90 -22.50 6.74
CA PHE A 249 -15.43 -21.94 5.50
C PHE A 249 -14.88 -22.63 4.26
N LEU A 250 -13.65 -23.13 4.29
CA LEU A 250 -13.00 -23.86 3.18
C LEU A 250 -13.44 -25.31 3.13
#